data_edca205ce1267bbef09d82a04f7c2cf4
#
_entry.id   edca205ce1267bbef09d82a04f7c2cf4
#
_cell.length_a   1.000
_cell.length_b   1.000
_cell.length_c   1.000
_cell.angle_alpha   90.00
_cell.angle_beta   90.00
_cell.angle_gamma   90.00
#
_symmetry.space_group_name_H-M   'P 1'
#
loop_
_entity.id
_entity.type
_entity.pdbx_description
1 polymer ?
#
loop_
_entity_poly.entity_id
_entity_poly.type
_entity_poly.pdbx_seq_one_letter_code
_entity_poly.pdbx_strand_id
1 'polypeptide(L)'
;MSDGISAVGGAPVRSLSGVQVVGTGSYVPDNVVTNADLSSLGCDPDWIVQRTGIRERRHAPPDMSTGDMAVIAAERCLASAKVKPSDVD
;
A
#
# COMPACT_ATOMS: atom_id res chain seq x y z
N MET A 1 15.23 -12.67 8.45
CA MET A 1 14.36 -12.60 7.30
C MET A 1 14.94 -13.37 6.14
N SER A 2 14.13 -14.10 5.48
CA SER A 2 14.61 -14.90 4.39
C SER A 2 14.82 -14.06 3.13
N ASP A 3 15.68 -14.57 2.28
CA ASP A 3 15.96 -13.95 1.00
C ASP A 3 15.01 -14.42 -0.11
N GLY A 4 13.80 -14.83 0.27
CA GLY A 4 12.83 -15.33 -0.68
C GLY A 4 12.53 -14.39 -1.82
N ILE A 5 12.69 -13.09 -1.59
CA ILE A 5 12.49 -12.08 -2.62
C ILE A 5 13.48 -12.21 -3.76
N SER A 6 14.63 -12.79 -3.49
CA SER A 6 15.69 -12.92 -4.47
C SER A 6 15.30 -13.77 -5.67
N ALA A 7 14.23 -14.56 -5.54
CA ALA A 7 13.77 -15.41 -6.65
C ALA A 7 13.12 -14.61 -7.78
N VAL A 8 12.72 -13.37 -7.52
CA VAL A 8 12.05 -12.54 -8.50
C VAL A 8 13.02 -12.21 -9.64
N GLY A 9 12.61 -12.50 -10.86
CA GLY A 9 13.42 -12.22 -12.04
C GLY A 9 14.70 -13.03 -12.16
N GLY A 10 14.92 -14.00 -11.26
CA GLY A 10 16.11 -14.83 -11.29
C GLY A 10 17.39 -14.12 -10.90
N ALA A 11 17.34 -12.83 -10.54
CA ALA A 11 18.51 -12.09 -10.11
C ALA A 11 18.71 -12.25 -8.60
N PRO A 12 19.94 -12.44 -8.13
CA PRO A 12 20.19 -12.52 -6.70
C PRO A 12 19.98 -11.16 -6.04
N VAL A 13 19.35 -11.19 -4.86
CA VAL A 13 19.21 -9.99 -4.03
C VAL A 13 20.51 -9.85 -3.22
N ARG A 14 21.10 -8.68 -3.32
CA ARG A 14 22.30 -8.38 -2.53
C ARG A 14 21.90 -7.91 -1.14
N SER A 15 22.62 -8.38 -0.14
CA SER A 15 22.45 -7.88 1.21
C SER A 15 22.94 -6.43 1.27
N LEU A 16 22.14 -5.59 1.92
CA LEU A 16 22.56 -4.23 2.24
C LEU A 16 22.94 -4.19 3.71
N SER A 17 24.18 -3.73 3.97
CA SER A 17 24.61 -3.51 5.35
C SER A 17 24.38 -2.06 5.73
N GLY A 18 24.10 -1.81 7.01
CA GLY A 18 23.86 -0.47 7.51
C GLY A 18 22.46 0.06 7.26
N VAL A 19 21.57 -0.77 6.75
CA VAL A 19 20.18 -0.40 6.48
C VAL A 19 19.26 -1.37 7.22
N GLN A 20 18.26 -0.83 7.89
CA GLN A 20 17.30 -1.63 8.63
C GLN A 20 15.91 -1.01 8.53
N VAL A 21 14.90 -1.84 8.34
CA VAL A 21 13.50 -1.42 8.45
C VAL A 21 13.14 -1.43 9.92
N VAL A 22 12.83 -0.26 10.47
CA VAL A 22 12.51 -0.12 11.90
C VAL A 22 11.03 0.11 12.16
N GLY A 23 10.23 0.31 11.12
CA GLY A 23 8.80 0.47 11.26
C GLY A 23 8.12 0.57 9.91
N THR A 24 6.81 0.42 9.93
CA THR A 24 5.98 0.54 8.75
C THR A 24 4.73 1.35 9.08
N GLY A 25 4.11 1.90 8.06
CA GLY A 25 2.86 2.62 8.24
C GLY A 25 2.04 2.55 6.97
N SER A 26 0.74 2.62 7.13
CA SER A 26 -0.19 2.57 6.01
C SER A 26 -1.38 3.47 6.27
N TYR A 27 -2.10 3.79 5.19
CA TYR A 27 -3.36 4.50 5.29
C TYR A 27 -4.31 3.97 4.23
N VAL A 28 -5.55 3.71 4.63
CA VAL A 28 -6.61 3.26 3.74
C VAL A 28 -7.79 4.21 3.92
N PRO A 29 -8.28 4.85 2.83
CA PRO A 29 -9.46 5.72 2.93
C PRO A 29 -10.69 4.96 3.40
N ASP A 30 -11.62 5.67 4.03
CA ASP A 30 -12.81 5.06 4.61
C ASP A 30 -13.88 4.68 3.60
N ASN A 31 -13.89 5.33 2.43
CA ASN A 31 -14.93 5.12 1.43
C ASN A 31 -14.74 3.79 0.70
N VAL A 32 -15.58 2.83 1.00
CA VAL A 32 -15.56 1.50 0.37
C VAL A 32 -16.33 1.55 -0.94
N VAL A 33 -15.71 1.09 -2.03
CA VAL A 33 -16.34 0.97 -3.34
C VAL A 33 -16.32 -0.50 -3.73
N THR A 34 -17.50 -1.10 -3.82
CA THR A 34 -17.65 -2.51 -4.16
C THR A 34 -17.66 -2.70 -5.67
N ASN A 35 -17.51 -3.97 -6.10
CA ASN A 35 -17.63 -4.29 -7.52
C ASN A 35 -19.03 -3.95 -8.05
N ALA A 36 -20.06 -4.11 -7.22
CA ALA A 36 -21.41 -3.77 -7.60
C ALA A 36 -21.56 -2.27 -7.89
N ASP A 37 -20.85 -1.44 -7.14
CA ASP A 37 -20.86 0.01 -7.36
C ASP A 37 -20.30 0.39 -8.74
N LEU A 38 -19.45 -0.45 -9.32
CA LEU A 38 -18.84 -0.21 -10.61
C LEU A 38 -19.70 -0.73 -11.78
N SER A 39 -20.79 -1.43 -11.49
CA SER A 39 -21.64 -1.99 -12.55
C SER A 39 -22.27 -0.91 -13.41
N SER A 40 -22.51 0.28 -12.85
CA SER A 40 -23.03 1.43 -13.61
C SER A 40 -22.04 1.92 -14.67
N LEU A 41 -20.78 1.55 -14.55
CA LEU A 41 -19.72 1.89 -15.52
C LEU A 41 -19.54 0.79 -16.57
N GLY A 42 -20.40 -0.23 -16.56
CA GLY A 42 -20.29 -1.34 -17.50
C GLY A 42 -19.36 -2.45 -17.07
N CYS A 43 -18.91 -2.42 -15.82
CA CYS A 43 -18.01 -3.46 -15.28
C CYS A 43 -18.83 -4.55 -14.60
N ASP A 44 -18.67 -5.80 -15.06
CA ASP A 44 -19.33 -6.94 -14.47
C ASP A 44 -18.60 -7.35 -13.17
N PRO A 45 -19.30 -7.38 -12.01
CA PRO A 45 -18.67 -7.77 -10.75
C PRO A 45 -17.99 -9.13 -10.78
N ASP A 46 -18.60 -10.12 -11.39
CA ASP A 46 -18.03 -11.47 -11.47
C ASP A 46 -16.76 -11.49 -12.32
N TRP A 47 -16.76 -10.73 -13.40
CA TRP A 47 -15.58 -10.60 -14.26
C TRP A 47 -14.40 -9.98 -13.50
N ILE A 48 -14.69 -8.95 -12.69
CA ILE A 48 -13.64 -8.30 -11.89
C ILE A 48 -13.01 -9.29 -10.92
N VAL A 49 -13.83 -10.07 -10.21
CA VAL A 49 -13.31 -11.06 -9.26
C VAL A 49 -12.49 -12.14 -9.97
N GLN A 50 -12.96 -12.63 -11.11
CA GLN A 50 -12.26 -13.66 -11.86
C GLN A 50 -10.89 -13.18 -12.34
N ARG A 51 -10.81 -11.91 -12.74
CA ARG A 51 -9.57 -11.33 -13.30
C ARG A 51 -8.59 -10.86 -12.25
N THR A 52 -9.08 -10.33 -11.13
CA THR A 52 -8.24 -9.63 -10.17
C THR A 52 -8.32 -10.18 -8.76
N GLY A 53 -9.36 -10.92 -8.43
CA GLY A 53 -9.64 -11.33 -7.05
C GLY A 53 -10.13 -10.19 -6.18
N ILE A 54 -10.25 -8.99 -6.72
CA ILE A 54 -10.65 -7.81 -5.94
C ILE A 54 -12.16 -7.78 -5.82
N ARG A 55 -12.66 -7.69 -4.60
CA ARG A 55 -14.09 -7.59 -4.31
C ARG A 55 -14.52 -6.17 -3.98
N GLU A 56 -13.64 -5.40 -3.41
CA GLU A 56 -13.88 -4.00 -3.07
C GLU A 56 -12.55 -3.26 -3.03
N ARG A 57 -12.63 -1.94 -3.09
CA ARG A 57 -11.45 -1.05 -2.96
C ARG A 57 -11.87 0.17 -2.18
N ARG A 58 -10.92 0.98 -1.84
CA ARG A 58 -11.15 2.22 -1.14
C ARG A 58 -10.85 3.39 -2.05
N HIS A 59 -11.69 4.41 -2.01
CA HIS A 59 -11.48 5.62 -2.77
C HIS A 59 -11.24 6.79 -1.83
N ALA A 60 -10.22 7.58 -2.12
CA ALA A 60 -9.98 8.80 -1.38
C ALA A 60 -11.10 9.82 -1.67
N PRO A 61 -11.48 10.65 -0.70
CA PRO A 61 -12.40 11.74 -0.97
C PRO A 61 -11.79 12.73 -1.96
N PRO A 62 -12.63 13.53 -2.66
CA PRO A 62 -12.13 14.43 -3.71
C PRO A 62 -11.10 15.45 -3.24
N ASP A 63 -11.13 15.80 -1.95
CA ASP A 63 -10.21 16.79 -1.36
C ASP A 63 -8.92 16.17 -0.81
N MET A 64 -8.72 14.85 -0.99
CA MET A 64 -7.53 14.16 -0.49
C MET A 64 -6.68 13.68 -1.65
N SER A 65 -5.44 14.15 -1.71
CA SER A 65 -4.48 13.75 -2.74
C SER A 65 -3.70 12.51 -2.33
N THR A 66 -2.96 11.94 -3.28
CA THR A 66 -2.02 10.86 -3.01
C THR A 66 -0.98 11.30 -1.98
N GLY A 67 -0.51 12.55 -2.08
CA GLY A 67 0.44 13.09 -1.13
C GLY A 67 -0.12 13.16 0.29
N ASP A 68 -1.39 13.54 0.42
CA ASP A 68 -2.05 13.57 1.73
C ASP A 68 -2.09 12.19 2.36
N MET A 69 -2.42 11.18 1.58
CA MET A 69 -2.44 9.80 2.07
C MET A 69 -1.04 9.32 2.46
N ALA A 70 -0.04 9.68 1.68
CA ALA A 70 1.34 9.31 1.96
C ALA A 70 1.84 9.95 3.25
N VAL A 71 1.46 11.20 3.54
CA VAL A 71 1.83 11.88 4.77
C VAL A 71 1.25 11.14 5.98
N ILE A 72 -0.02 10.75 5.93
CA ILE A 72 -0.65 10.01 7.03
C ILE A 72 0.08 8.68 7.25
N ALA A 73 0.36 7.96 6.19
CA ALA A 73 1.07 6.69 6.28
C ALA A 73 2.48 6.88 6.86
N ALA A 74 3.17 7.93 6.42
CA ALA A 74 4.51 8.23 6.91
C ALA A 74 4.51 8.60 8.39
N GLU A 75 3.53 9.39 8.84
CA GLU A 75 3.40 9.74 10.25
C GLU A 75 3.17 8.49 11.11
N ARG A 76 2.35 7.58 10.64
CA ARG A 76 2.11 6.31 11.34
C ARG A 76 3.36 5.43 11.38
N CYS A 77 4.14 5.45 10.31
CA CYS A 77 5.40 4.73 10.23
C CYS A 77 6.40 5.27 11.28
N LEU A 78 6.55 6.59 11.35
CA LEU A 78 7.45 7.22 12.30
C LEU A 78 7.01 6.95 13.74
N ALA A 79 5.71 7.00 14.01
CA ALA A 79 5.19 6.69 15.33
C ALA A 79 5.44 5.22 15.71
N SER A 80 5.26 4.32 14.77
CA SER A 80 5.51 2.89 14.98
C SER A 80 6.99 2.64 15.30
N ALA A 81 7.88 3.31 14.59
CA ALA A 81 9.32 3.16 14.77
C ALA A 81 9.85 3.95 15.96
N LYS A 82 9.06 4.87 16.51
CA LYS A 82 9.48 5.78 17.60
C LYS A 82 10.68 6.63 17.22
N VAL A 83 10.69 7.11 15.98
CA VAL A 83 11.75 7.98 15.47
C VAL A 83 11.14 9.29 15.00
N LYS A 84 11.98 10.33 14.96
CA LYS A 84 11.58 11.64 14.46
C LYS A 84 11.91 11.74 12.98
N PRO A 85 11.21 12.61 12.22
CA PRO A 85 11.55 12.82 10.81
C PRO A 85 13.02 13.18 10.59
N SER A 86 13.62 13.92 11.52
CA SER A 86 15.02 14.31 11.43
C SER A 86 16.00 13.15 11.59
N ASP A 87 15.54 12.01 12.10
CA ASP A 87 16.36 10.82 12.28
C ASP A 87 16.38 9.92 11.04
N VAL A 88 15.59 10.26 10.03
CA VAL A 88 15.51 9.50 8.79
C VAL A 88 16.58 9.99 7.83
N ASP A 89 17.33 9.04 7.29
CA ASP A 89 18.32 9.36 6.26
C ASP A 89 17.63 9.57 4.88
#